data_10603c5661929701f05de1d819fdffb2
#
_entry.id   10603c5661929701f05de1d819fdffb2
#
_cell.length_a   1.000
_cell.length_b   1.000
_cell.length_c   1.000
_cell.angle_alpha   90.00
_cell.angle_beta   90.00
_cell.angle_gamma   90.00
#
_symmetry.space_group_name_H-M   'P 1'
#
loop_
_entity.id
_entity.type
_entity.pdbx_description
1 polymer ?
#
loop_
_entity_poly.entity_id
_entity_poly.type
_entity_poly.pdbx_seq_one_letter_code
_entity_poly.pdbx_strand_id
1 'polypeptide(L)'
;MNWKSVIRFRKQVEDMVREELALAEWDKSQEQARRESFQEDMHQISLELEDQLPHGVSGSFVEERFRWLEEAGYALERQASVLAGHDQKIAGIRDKLREAYQARRVIEILSARQRTALMRRVSKYEQRQQEEATAFRYVAGWDKA
;
A
#
# COMPACT_ATOMS: atom_id res chain seq x y z
N MET A 1 21.55 -4.89 -20.78
CA MET A 1 20.94 -4.85 -19.43
C MET A 1 19.70 -5.73 -19.42
N ASN A 2 19.57 -6.62 -18.47
CA ASN A 2 18.39 -7.48 -18.36
C ASN A 2 17.25 -6.76 -17.63
N TRP A 3 16.46 -6.02 -18.37
CA TRP A 3 15.33 -5.27 -17.84
C TRP A 3 14.28 -6.15 -17.16
N LYS A 4 14.05 -7.36 -17.68
CA LYS A 4 13.07 -8.29 -17.10
C LYS A 4 13.42 -8.68 -15.66
N SER A 5 14.69 -8.95 -15.38
CA SER A 5 15.16 -9.26 -14.02
C SER A 5 15.04 -8.08 -13.09
N VAL A 6 15.35 -6.87 -13.56
CA VAL A 6 15.24 -5.65 -12.77
C VAL A 6 13.78 -5.33 -12.44
N ILE A 7 12.89 -5.43 -13.43
CA ILE A 7 11.45 -5.23 -13.25
C ILE A 7 10.89 -6.26 -12.27
N ARG A 8 11.27 -7.52 -12.41
CA ARG A 8 10.87 -8.59 -11.48
C ARG A 8 11.30 -8.30 -10.05
N PHE A 9 12.54 -7.88 -9.86
CA PHE A 9 13.07 -7.50 -8.55
C PHE A 9 12.29 -6.33 -7.93
N ARG A 10 12.03 -5.27 -8.71
CA ARG A 10 11.25 -4.11 -8.27
C ARG A 10 9.81 -4.50 -7.91
N LYS A 11 9.24 -5.42 -8.66
CA LYS A 11 7.90 -5.95 -8.38
C LYS A 11 7.86 -6.76 -7.09
N GLN A 12 8.89 -7.54 -6.81
CA GLN A 12 9.03 -8.27 -5.55
C GLN A 12 9.14 -7.30 -4.36
N VAL A 13 9.91 -6.23 -4.49
CA VAL A 13 10.01 -5.19 -3.45
C VAL A 13 8.65 -4.53 -3.20
N GLU A 14 7.92 -4.20 -4.26
CA GLU A 14 6.57 -3.65 -4.18
C GLU A 14 5.60 -4.62 -3.46
N ASP A 15 5.65 -5.89 -3.79
CA ASP A 15 4.81 -6.93 -3.17
C ASP A 15 5.14 -7.11 -1.69
N MET A 16 6.41 -7.05 -1.31
CA MET A 16 6.85 -7.10 0.09
C MET A 16 6.30 -5.90 0.88
N VAL A 17 6.31 -4.72 0.30
CA VAL A 17 5.75 -3.50 0.95
C VAL A 17 4.23 -3.60 1.06
N ARG A 18 3.55 -4.18 0.08
CA ARG A 18 2.11 -4.45 0.15
C ARG A 18 1.75 -5.41 1.29
N GLU A 19 2.53 -6.45 1.50
CA GLU A 19 2.37 -7.38 2.63
C GLU A 19 2.57 -6.67 3.96
N GLU A 20 3.60 -5.83 4.05
CA GLU A 20 3.87 -5.00 5.23
C GLU A 20 2.70 -4.07 5.53
N LEU A 21 2.11 -3.44 4.51
CA LEU A 21 0.94 -2.60 4.64
C LEU A 21 -0.28 -3.37 5.13
N ALA A 22 -0.55 -4.53 4.55
CA ALA A 22 -1.67 -5.38 4.94
C ALA A 22 -1.57 -5.81 6.42
N LEU A 23 -0.36 -6.16 6.88
CA LEU A 23 -0.12 -6.52 8.28
C LEU A 23 -0.34 -5.31 9.20
N ALA A 24 0.15 -4.14 8.82
CA ALA A 24 -0.02 -2.92 9.62
C ALA A 24 -1.51 -2.50 9.70
N GLU A 25 -2.25 -2.63 8.62
CA GLU A 25 -3.70 -2.37 8.60
C GLU A 25 -4.47 -3.39 9.46
N TRP A 26 -4.07 -4.64 9.43
CA TRP A 26 -4.64 -5.68 10.28
C TRP A 26 -4.39 -5.40 11.76
N ASP A 27 -3.15 -5.05 12.14
CA ASP A 27 -2.80 -4.67 13.52
C ASP A 27 -3.66 -3.50 14.01
N LYS A 28 -3.84 -2.48 13.17
CA LYS A 28 -4.72 -1.36 13.48
C LYS A 28 -6.16 -1.81 13.69
N SER A 29 -6.68 -2.67 12.82
CA SER A 29 -8.05 -3.18 12.92
C SER A 29 -8.29 -3.97 14.20
N GLN A 30 -7.29 -4.72 14.67
CA GLN A 30 -7.34 -5.43 15.95
C GLN A 30 -7.42 -4.45 17.13
N GLU A 31 -6.62 -3.39 17.13
CA GLU A 31 -6.68 -2.36 18.16
C GLU A 31 -8.01 -1.61 18.15
N GLN A 32 -8.56 -1.31 17.00
CA GLN A 32 -9.89 -0.70 16.87
C GLN A 32 -10.99 -1.61 17.43
N ALA A 33 -10.93 -2.90 17.13
CA ALA A 33 -11.89 -3.87 17.65
C ALA A 33 -11.82 -3.97 19.19
N ARG A 34 -10.63 -3.95 19.76
CA ARG A 34 -10.44 -3.91 21.22
C ARG A 34 -11.02 -2.65 21.83
N ARG A 35 -10.80 -1.52 21.19
CA ARG A 35 -11.36 -0.23 21.62
C ARG A 35 -12.88 -0.24 21.63
N GLU A 36 -13.48 -0.73 20.54
CA GLU A 36 -14.94 -0.82 20.42
C GLU A 36 -15.54 -1.75 21.48
N SER A 37 -14.93 -2.91 21.73
CA SER A 37 -15.31 -3.83 22.78
C SER A 37 -15.23 -3.19 24.17
N PHE A 38 -14.18 -2.43 24.43
CA PHE A 38 -13.97 -1.75 25.68
C PHE A 38 -14.98 -0.60 25.90
N GLN A 39 -15.28 0.15 24.85
CA GLN A 39 -16.32 1.18 24.88
C GLN A 39 -17.70 0.58 25.14
N GLU A 40 -18.01 -0.57 24.55
CA GLU A 40 -19.24 -1.30 24.79
C GLU A 40 -19.34 -1.74 26.26
N ASP A 41 -18.26 -2.27 26.84
CA ASP A 41 -18.20 -2.65 28.26
C ASP A 41 -18.45 -1.44 29.18
N MET A 42 -17.85 -0.28 28.85
CA MET A 42 -18.08 0.97 29.57
C MET A 42 -19.55 1.40 29.50
N HIS A 43 -20.14 1.29 28.33
CA HIS A 43 -21.53 1.63 28.11
C HIS A 43 -22.46 0.73 28.92
N GLN A 44 -22.22 -0.57 28.96
CA GLN A 44 -22.99 -1.54 29.76
C GLN A 44 -22.89 -1.23 31.24
N ILE A 45 -21.71 -0.92 31.74
CA ILE A 45 -21.52 -0.55 33.15
C ILE A 45 -22.25 0.75 33.52
N SER A 46 -22.20 1.74 32.61
CA SER A 46 -22.96 2.99 32.80
C SER A 46 -24.45 2.75 32.85
N LEU A 47 -24.98 1.88 31.99
CA LEU A 47 -26.42 1.51 32.03
C LEU A 47 -26.80 0.76 33.29
N GLU A 48 -25.95 -0.17 33.77
CA GLU A 48 -26.17 -0.87 35.04
C GLU A 48 -26.26 0.13 36.23
N LEU A 49 -25.36 1.10 36.28
CA LEU A 49 -25.38 2.14 37.32
C LEU A 49 -26.65 2.97 37.27
N GLU A 50 -27.07 3.41 36.08
CA GLU A 50 -28.31 4.17 35.92
C GLU A 50 -29.55 3.38 36.37
N ASP A 51 -29.58 2.08 36.08
CA ASP A 51 -30.69 1.19 36.43
C ASP A 51 -30.73 0.86 37.93
N GLN A 52 -29.57 0.66 38.56
CA GLN A 52 -29.47 0.22 39.95
C GLN A 52 -29.48 1.36 40.96
N LEU A 53 -29.00 2.56 40.64
CA LEU A 53 -28.96 3.71 41.53
C LEU A 53 -30.34 4.04 42.19
N PRO A 54 -31.46 4.05 41.44
CA PRO A 54 -32.78 4.30 42.02
C PRO A 54 -33.26 3.23 43.00
N HIS A 55 -32.70 2.00 42.93
CA HIS A 55 -33.11 0.86 43.78
C HIS A 55 -32.30 0.71 45.05
N GLY A 56 -31.38 1.64 45.34
CA GLY A 56 -30.62 1.67 46.58
C GLY A 56 -29.46 0.65 46.59
N VAL A 57 -28.36 1.00 45.96
CA VAL A 57 -27.13 0.21 45.95
C VAL A 57 -26.19 0.69 47.04
N SER A 58 -25.28 -0.16 47.53
CA SER A 58 -24.27 0.24 48.49
C SER A 58 -23.32 1.32 47.93
N GLY A 59 -22.89 2.27 48.75
CA GLY A 59 -21.97 3.32 48.37
C GLY A 59 -20.63 2.78 47.86
N SER A 60 -20.14 1.68 48.44
CA SER A 60 -18.90 1.02 48.01
C SER A 60 -19.02 0.43 46.61
N PHE A 61 -20.16 -0.11 46.23
CA PHE A 61 -20.42 -0.61 44.85
C PHE A 61 -20.36 0.54 43.85
N VAL A 62 -21.00 1.65 44.16
CA VAL A 62 -21.03 2.84 43.29
C VAL A 62 -19.63 3.43 43.12
N GLU A 63 -18.88 3.59 44.22
CA GLU A 63 -17.49 4.08 44.17
C GLU A 63 -16.60 3.19 43.34
N GLU A 64 -16.70 1.87 43.48
CA GLU A 64 -15.92 0.91 42.71
C GLU A 64 -16.21 0.99 41.21
N ARG A 65 -17.49 1.12 40.85
CA ARG A 65 -17.91 1.25 39.42
C ARG A 65 -17.47 2.58 38.83
N PHE A 66 -17.59 3.69 39.55
CA PHE A 66 -17.10 4.99 39.06
C PHE A 66 -15.58 5.02 38.93
N ARG A 67 -14.86 4.38 39.86
CA ARG A 67 -13.40 4.24 39.74
C ARG A 67 -13.02 3.45 38.51
N TRP A 68 -13.72 2.35 38.26
CA TRP A 68 -13.50 1.56 37.05
C TRP A 68 -13.75 2.37 35.77
N LEU A 69 -14.82 3.16 35.71
CA LEU A 69 -15.13 4.02 34.56
C LEU A 69 -14.06 5.10 34.36
N GLU A 70 -13.55 5.68 35.41
CA GLU A 70 -12.47 6.66 35.34
C GLU A 70 -11.19 6.05 34.82
N GLU A 71 -10.77 4.91 35.33
CA GLU A 71 -9.61 4.16 34.85
C GLU A 71 -9.77 3.72 33.39
N ALA A 72 -10.97 3.30 33.03
CA ALA A 72 -11.32 2.94 31.65
C ALA A 72 -11.22 4.14 30.72
N GLY A 73 -11.62 5.32 31.14
CA GLY A 73 -11.46 6.56 30.39
C GLY A 73 -10.00 6.87 30.08
N TYR A 74 -9.11 6.74 31.07
CA TYR A 74 -7.67 6.90 30.87
C TYR A 74 -7.08 5.85 29.93
N ALA A 75 -7.54 4.60 30.04
CA ALA A 75 -7.12 3.53 29.14
C ALA A 75 -7.53 3.82 27.69
N LEU A 76 -8.71 4.37 27.46
CA LEU A 76 -9.14 4.79 26.13
C LEU A 76 -8.29 5.93 25.56
N GLU A 77 -7.89 6.89 26.37
CA GLU A 77 -6.99 7.97 25.95
C GLU A 77 -5.61 7.41 25.53
N ARG A 78 -5.06 6.49 26.32
CA ARG A 78 -3.80 5.81 25.96
C ARG A 78 -3.96 5.02 24.66
N GLN A 79 -5.07 4.35 24.47
CA GLN A 79 -5.36 3.58 23.26
C GLN A 79 -5.50 4.47 22.03
N ALA A 80 -6.07 5.68 22.19
CA ALA A 80 -6.11 6.68 21.11
C ALA A 80 -4.70 7.05 20.61
N SER A 81 -3.73 7.19 21.53
CA SER A 81 -2.33 7.43 21.17
C SER A 81 -1.72 6.24 20.41
N VAL A 82 -2.03 5.01 20.82
CA VAL A 82 -1.59 3.80 20.14
C VAL A 82 -2.15 3.74 18.72
N LEU A 83 -3.43 4.04 18.54
CA LEU A 83 -4.07 4.09 17.22
C LEU A 83 -3.47 5.18 16.32
N ALA A 84 -3.15 6.35 16.87
CA ALA A 84 -2.45 7.40 16.13
C ALA A 84 -1.06 6.93 15.67
N GLY A 85 -0.35 6.15 16.49
CA GLY A 85 0.91 5.52 16.10
C GLY A 85 0.76 4.53 14.95
N HIS A 86 -0.30 3.73 14.95
CA HIS A 86 -0.62 2.84 13.82
C HIS A 86 -0.91 3.62 12.54
N ASP A 87 -1.66 4.73 12.63
CA ASP A 87 -1.94 5.58 11.48
C ASP A 87 -0.67 6.19 10.88
N GLN A 88 0.26 6.64 11.71
CA GLN A 88 1.56 7.15 11.25
C GLN A 88 2.39 6.07 10.57
N LYS A 89 2.42 4.88 11.14
CA LYS A 89 3.12 3.72 10.55
C LYS A 89 2.52 3.36 9.18
N ILE A 90 1.21 3.30 9.07
CA ILE A 90 0.51 3.01 7.83
C ILE A 90 0.80 4.08 6.78
N ALA A 91 0.77 5.35 7.15
CA ALA A 91 1.11 6.46 6.24
C ALA A 91 2.54 6.34 5.70
N GLY A 92 3.51 6.00 6.57
CA GLY A 92 4.90 5.77 6.17
C GLY A 92 5.05 4.58 5.22
N ILE A 93 4.34 3.49 5.46
CA ILE A 93 4.35 2.30 4.57
C ILE A 93 3.70 2.62 3.22
N ARG A 94 2.62 3.39 3.20
CA ARG A 94 1.98 3.85 1.96
C ARG A 94 2.92 4.71 1.12
N ASP A 95 3.72 5.57 1.75
CA ASP A 95 4.76 6.34 1.05
C ASP A 95 5.85 5.43 0.47
N LYS A 96 6.29 4.43 1.22
CA LYS A 96 7.21 3.39 0.75
C LYS A 96 6.65 2.64 -0.46
N LEU A 97 5.36 2.29 -0.43
CA LEU A 97 4.69 1.61 -1.52
C LEU A 97 4.64 2.48 -2.77
N ARG A 98 4.35 3.77 -2.62
CA ARG A 98 4.37 4.75 -3.71
C ARG A 98 5.75 4.84 -4.34
N GLU A 99 6.80 4.93 -3.54
CA GLU A 99 8.19 4.96 -4.02
C GLU A 99 8.56 3.68 -4.76
N ALA A 100 8.19 2.52 -4.22
CA ALA A 100 8.44 1.23 -4.87
C ALA A 100 7.70 1.12 -6.22
N TYR A 101 6.46 1.56 -6.28
CA TYR A 101 5.67 1.64 -7.51
C TYR A 101 6.33 2.57 -8.54
N GLN A 102 6.73 3.77 -8.14
CA GLN A 102 7.39 4.74 -9.01
C GLN A 102 8.71 4.19 -9.55
N ALA A 103 9.52 3.56 -8.69
CA ALA A 103 10.77 2.95 -9.10
C ALA A 103 10.57 1.87 -10.15
N ARG A 104 9.54 1.04 -10.00
CA ARG A 104 9.18 0.02 -11.01
C ARG A 104 8.72 0.67 -12.30
N ARG A 105 7.84 1.68 -12.24
CA ARG A 105 7.32 2.38 -13.42
C ARG A 105 8.40 3.08 -14.24
N VAL A 106 9.35 3.71 -13.58
CA VAL A 106 10.49 4.35 -14.26
C VAL A 106 11.26 3.34 -15.09
N ILE A 107 11.55 2.17 -14.52
CA ILE A 107 12.29 1.11 -15.22
C ILE A 107 11.46 0.52 -16.37
N GLU A 108 10.16 0.32 -16.19
CA GLU A 108 9.26 -0.12 -17.26
C GLU A 108 9.22 0.86 -18.42
N ILE A 109 9.16 2.16 -18.15
CA ILE A 109 9.17 3.21 -19.17
C ILE A 109 10.49 3.22 -19.90
N LEU A 110 11.62 3.15 -19.20
CA LEU A 110 12.95 3.10 -19.82
C LEU A 110 13.12 1.86 -20.69
N SER A 111 12.69 0.71 -20.22
CA SER A 111 12.69 -0.55 -20.96
C SER A 111 11.86 -0.44 -22.25
N ALA A 112 10.66 0.13 -22.15
CA ALA A 112 9.78 0.34 -23.32
C ALA A 112 10.40 1.29 -24.34
N ARG A 113 11.00 2.39 -23.88
CA ARG A 113 11.70 3.36 -24.76
C ARG A 113 12.89 2.74 -25.47
N GLN A 114 13.67 1.94 -24.76
CA GLN A 114 14.80 1.24 -25.35
C GLN A 114 14.34 0.24 -26.41
N ARG A 115 13.28 -0.52 -26.13
CA ARG A 115 12.69 -1.45 -27.10
C ARG A 115 12.20 -0.73 -28.35
N THR A 116 11.49 0.38 -28.18
CA THR A 116 11.01 1.21 -29.29
C THR A 116 12.17 1.75 -30.13
N ALA A 117 13.22 2.27 -29.50
CA ALA A 117 14.40 2.77 -30.19
C ALA A 117 15.12 1.66 -30.96
N LEU A 118 15.21 0.46 -30.38
CA LEU A 118 15.81 -0.70 -31.05
C LEU A 118 14.98 -1.11 -32.28
N MET A 119 13.66 -1.18 -32.16
CA MET A 119 12.76 -1.51 -33.25
C MET A 119 12.83 -0.49 -34.39
N ARG A 120 12.95 0.81 -34.06
CA ARG A 120 13.16 1.86 -35.06
C ARG A 120 14.47 1.68 -35.82
N ARG A 121 15.55 1.33 -35.11
CA ARG A 121 16.85 1.06 -35.74
C ARG A 121 16.77 -0.14 -36.68
N VAL A 122 16.15 -1.22 -36.24
CA VAL A 122 15.96 -2.43 -37.07
C VAL A 122 15.12 -2.10 -38.29
N SER A 123 14.02 -1.38 -38.13
CA SER A 123 13.13 -0.95 -39.22
C SER A 123 13.89 -0.09 -40.26
N LYS A 124 14.70 0.86 -39.82
CA LYS A 124 15.53 1.69 -40.69
C LYS A 124 16.57 0.88 -41.41
N TYR A 125 17.19 -0.08 -40.75
CA TYR A 125 18.17 -0.97 -41.37
C TYR A 125 17.51 -1.82 -42.44
N GLU A 126 16.38 -2.43 -42.20
CA GLU A 126 15.61 -3.21 -43.16
C GLU A 126 15.18 -2.35 -44.37
N GLN A 127 14.71 -1.14 -44.11
CA GLN A 127 14.35 -0.20 -45.17
C GLN A 127 15.53 0.14 -46.07
N ARG A 128 16.70 0.40 -45.49
CA ARG A 128 17.94 0.63 -46.28
C ARG A 128 18.30 -0.58 -47.10
N GLN A 129 18.20 -1.77 -46.55
CA GLN A 129 18.45 -3.04 -47.27
C GLN A 129 17.51 -3.19 -48.47
N GLN A 130 16.22 -2.88 -48.27
CA GLN A 130 15.23 -2.92 -49.34
C GLN A 130 15.51 -1.88 -50.44
N GLU A 131 15.86 -0.66 -50.02
CA GLU A 131 16.21 0.43 -50.95
C GLU A 131 17.46 0.08 -51.78
N GLU A 132 18.49 -0.46 -51.12
CA GLU A 132 19.69 -0.91 -51.80
C GLU A 132 19.42 -2.08 -52.78
N ALA A 133 18.60 -3.04 -52.35
CA ALA A 133 18.22 -4.16 -53.23
C ALA A 133 17.40 -3.69 -54.44
N THR A 134 16.50 -2.72 -54.23
CA THR A 134 15.69 -2.12 -55.29
C THR A 134 16.57 -1.32 -56.24
N ALA A 135 17.49 -0.52 -55.74
CA ALA A 135 18.45 0.23 -56.54
C ALA A 135 19.36 -0.71 -57.36
N PHE A 136 19.84 -1.78 -56.72
CA PHE A 136 20.65 -2.80 -57.43
C PHE A 136 19.89 -3.48 -58.56
N ARG A 137 18.65 -3.87 -58.35
CA ARG A 137 17.77 -4.47 -59.38
C ARG A 137 17.50 -3.49 -60.49
N TYR A 138 17.29 -2.22 -60.19
CA TYR A 138 17.09 -1.17 -61.18
C TYR A 138 18.32 -1.02 -62.09
N VAL A 139 19.51 -0.94 -61.50
CA VAL A 139 20.78 -0.85 -62.24
C VAL A 139 20.99 -2.09 -63.05
N ALA A 140 20.75 -3.29 -62.47
CA ALA A 140 20.89 -4.55 -63.25
C ALA A 140 19.88 -4.66 -64.38
N GLY A 141 18.66 -4.15 -64.20
CA GLY A 141 17.64 -4.05 -65.24
C GLY A 141 18.04 -3.05 -66.34
N TRP A 142 18.70 -1.98 -65.97
CA TRP A 142 19.21 -0.99 -66.88
C TRP A 142 20.33 -1.58 -67.81
N ASP A 143 21.23 -2.37 -67.24
CA ASP A 143 22.33 -3.04 -68.03
C ASP A 143 21.81 -4.11 -68.98
N LYS A 144 20.60 -4.59 -68.84
CA LYS A 144 19.94 -5.56 -69.74
C LYS A 144 19.15 -4.94 -70.87
N ALA A 145 18.97 -3.66 -70.83
CA ALA A 145 18.34 -2.89 -71.91
C ALA A 145 19.38 -2.37 -72.86
#